data_dff57166312263af6051d81e1631387c
#
_entry.id   dff57166312263af6051d81e1631387c
#
_cell.length_a   1.000
_cell.length_b   1.000
_cell.length_c   1.000
_cell.angle_alpha   90.00
_cell.angle_beta   90.00
_cell.angle_gamma   90.00
#
_symmetry.space_group_name_H-M   'P 1'
#
loop_
_entity.id
_entity.type
_entity.pdbx_description
1 polymer ?
#
loop_
_entity_poly.entity_id
_entity_poly.type
_entity_poly.pdbx_seq_one_letter_code
_entity_poly.pdbx_strand_id
1 'polypeptide(L)'
;MIIYNTSTEQVKEELLKRFPYAELIDTDLTLGLVDPEITDSLLVEQKNNLVFLESQNLNVITSVSSLLNSQISKERNINLLSTYRSETYENENISYQQLGNLNFTYPSYFLPNYGDELNELNEFFIENFGKLPNKIAIRGYEITLDLMLRIAHRRKLVKSIDL
;
A
#
# COMPACT_ATOMS: atom_id res chain seq x y z
N MET A 1 -4.13 10.52 12.13
CA MET A 1 -4.05 9.38 13.09
C MET A 1 -3.06 8.36 12.58
N ILE A 2 -2.28 7.75 13.45
CA ILE A 2 -1.36 6.65 13.13
C ILE A 2 -1.71 5.46 14.01
N ILE A 3 -2.04 4.34 13.38
CA ILE A 3 -2.33 3.05 14.03
C ILE A 3 -1.12 2.15 13.78
N TYR A 4 -0.48 1.70 14.85
CA TYR A 4 0.79 0.98 14.78
C TYR A 4 0.89 -0.13 15.83
N ASN A 5 1.94 -0.94 15.75
CA ASN A 5 2.34 -1.91 16.76
C ASN A 5 3.85 -1.84 16.99
N THR A 6 4.37 -2.59 17.96
CA THR A 6 5.80 -2.59 18.31
C THR A 6 6.70 -2.93 17.11
N SER A 7 6.26 -3.80 16.20
CA SER A 7 7.06 -4.15 15.01
C SER A 7 7.21 -3.01 14.00
N THR A 8 6.36 -1.97 14.08
CA THR A 8 6.35 -0.80 13.19
C THR A 8 6.69 0.51 13.90
N GLU A 9 7.26 0.43 15.09
CA GLU A 9 7.58 1.60 15.92
C GLU A 9 8.53 2.59 15.23
N GLN A 10 9.53 2.11 14.50
CA GLN A 10 10.44 2.97 13.74
C GLN A 10 9.70 3.76 12.65
N VAL A 11 8.75 3.13 11.99
CA VAL A 11 7.90 3.79 10.96
C VAL A 11 7.05 4.87 11.62
N LYS A 12 6.45 4.58 12.77
CA LYS A 12 5.71 5.56 13.56
C LYS A 12 6.56 6.79 13.88
N GLU A 13 7.82 6.61 14.32
CA GLU A 13 8.73 7.72 14.63
C GLU A 13 9.03 8.58 13.40
N GLU A 14 9.26 7.96 12.25
CA GLU A 14 9.49 8.69 10.99
C GLU A 14 8.23 9.46 10.53
N LEU A 15 7.05 8.87 10.69
CA LEU A 15 5.79 9.54 10.41
C LEU A 15 5.57 10.73 11.35
N LEU A 16 5.88 10.61 12.65
CA LEU A 16 5.75 11.69 13.61
C LEU A 16 6.67 12.88 13.33
N LYS A 17 7.84 12.67 12.74
CA LYS A 17 8.69 13.80 12.28
C LYS A 17 7.99 14.65 11.22
N ARG A 18 7.12 14.07 10.41
CA ARG A 18 6.36 14.77 9.37
C ARG A 18 4.99 15.24 9.85
N PHE A 19 4.39 14.50 10.77
CA PHE A 19 3.04 14.74 11.32
C PHE A 19 3.10 14.80 12.86
N PRO A 20 3.72 15.82 13.45
CA PRO A 20 4.01 15.88 14.89
C PRO A 20 2.77 15.94 15.79
N TYR A 21 1.62 16.28 15.21
CA TYR A 21 0.33 16.35 15.92
C TYR A 21 -0.59 15.17 15.58
N ALA A 22 -0.04 14.09 15.02
CA ALA A 22 -0.84 12.92 14.74
C ALA A 22 -1.22 12.19 16.04
N GLU A 23 -2.50 11.86 16.17
CA GLU A 23 -2.98 11.00 17.26
C GLU A 23 -2.51 9.55 17.03
N LEU A 24 -2.16 8.87 18.12
CA LEU A 24 -1.53 7.56 18.10
C LEU A 24 -2.45 6.49 18.68
N ILE A 25 -2.56 5.35 18.01
CA ILE A 25 -3.23 4.15 18.51
C ILE A 25 -2.24 2.98 18.44
N ASP A 26 -1.89 2.44 19.62
CA ASP A 26 -1.05 1.26 19.75
C ASP A 26 -1.94 0.01 19.80
N THR A 27 -1.83 -0.86 18.79
CA THR A 27 -2.66 -2.07 18.70
C THR A 27 -2.14 -3.23 19.55
N ASP A 28 -0.91 -3.19 20.04
CA ASP A 28 -0.38 -4.21 20.94
C ASP A 28 -1.02 -4.09 22.33
N LEU A 29 -1.35 -2.86 22.76
CA LEU A 29 -2.03 -2.62 24.03
C LEU A 29 -3.47 -3.15 24.05
N THR A 30 -4.08 -3.36 22.88
CA THR A 30 -5.47 -3.75 22.70
C THR A 30 -5.65 -5.12 22.07
N LEU A 31 -4.60 -5.97 22.07
CA LEU A 31 -4.59 -7.29 21.43
C LEU A 31 -5.01 -7.27 19.96
N GLY A 32 -4.64 -6.21 19.24
CA GLY A 32 -4.96 -6.04 17.83
C GLY A 32 -6.36 -5.47 17.54
N LEU A 33 -7.09 -5.04 18.57
CA LEU A 33 -8.37 -4.37 18.41
C LEU A 33 -8.19 -2.84 18.54
N VAL A 34 -9.00 -2.10 17.80
CA VAL A 34 -9.06 -0.65 17.93
C VAL A 34 -10.42 -0.28 18.46
N ASP A 35 -10.45 0.54 19.51
CA ASP A 35 -11.68 0.97 20.15
C ASP A 35 -12.47 1.89 19.21
N PRO A 36 -13.73 1.52 18.87
CA PRO A 36 -14.57 2.32 17.98
C PRO A 36 -14.86 3.73 18.51
N GLU A 37 -15.06 3.89 19.81
CA GLU A 37 -15.39 5.20 20.41
C GLU A 37 -14.18 6.13 20.38
N ILE A 38 -12.99 5.60 20.68
CA ILE A 38 -11.74 6.35 20.58
C ILE A 38 -11.51 6.78 19.13
N THR A 39 -11.64 5.84 18.20
CA THR A 39 -11.42 6.11 16.77
C THR A 39 -12.41 7.16 16.25
N ASP A 40 -13.67 7.06 16.61
CA ASP A 40 -14.72 8.02 16.23
C ASP A 40 -14.40 9.42 16.76
N SER A 41 -13.92 9.53 18.00
CA SER A 41 -13.58 10.82 18.61
C SER A 41 -12.38 11.52 17.95
N LEU A 42 -11.49 10.76 17.30
CA LEU A 42 -10.30 11.29 16.61
C LEU A 42 -10.58 11.68 15.14
N LEU A 43 -11.70 11.23 14.57
CA LEU A 43 -12.07 11.55 13.20
C LEU A 43 -12.89 12.86 13.17
N VAL A 44 -12.45 13.77 12.31
CA VAL A 44 -13.02 15.12 12.20
C VAL A 44 -13.99 15.19 11.03
N GLU A 45 -15.19 15.76 11.27
CA GLU A 45 -16.17 16.04 10.23
C GLU A 45 -15.75 17.20 9.33
N GLN A 46 -16.23 17.18 8.09
CA GLN A 46 -15.96 18.19 7.05
C GLN A 46 -14.47 18.41 6.71
N LYS A 47 -13.63 17.43 7.07
CA LYS A 47 -12.19 17.40 6.73
C LYS A 47 -11.78 16.04 6.18
N ASN A 48 -10.65 16.04 5.48
CA ASN A 48 -10.00 14.80 5.07
C ASN A 48 -9.25 14.20 6.26
N ASN A 49 -9.67 13.04 6.71
CA ASN A 49 -8.99 12.28 7.75
C ASN A 49 -7.95 11.37 7.10
N LEU A 50 -6.68 11.57 7.42
CA LEU A 50 -5.59 10.69 7.00
C LEU A 50 -5.29 9.71 8.12
N VAL A 51 -5.42 8.41 7.82
CA VAL A 51 -5.16 7.33 8.77
C VAL A 51 -4.04 6.47 8.22
N PHE A 52 -2.89 6.48 8.89
CA PHE A 52 -1.80 5.57 8.60
C PHE A 52 -2.02 4.28 9.39
N LEU A 53 -2.09 3.16 8.68
CA LEU A 53 -2.18 1.81 9.25
C LEU A 53 -0.87 1.08 9.01
N GLU A 54 -0.03 1.02 10.04
CA GLU A 54 1.27 0.39 10.01
C GLU A 54 1.22 -0.92 10.79
N SER A 55 0.69 -1.97 10.14
CA SER A 55 0.60 -3.32 10.70
C SER A 55 0.65 -4.37 9.60
N GLN A 56 1.24 -5.53 9.93
CA GLN A 56 1.22 -6.72 9.07
C GLN A 56 0.29 -7.81 9.63
N ASN A 57 -0.38 -7.53 10.75
CA ASN A 57 -1.32 -8.47 11.39
C ASN A 57 -2.66 -8.44 10.66
N LEU A 58 -3.09 -9.59 10.14
CA LEU A 58 -4.35 -9.75 9.41
C LEU A 58 -5.56 -9.25 10.22
N ASN A 59 -5.63 -9.61 11.50
CA ASN A 59 -6.76 -9.23 12.35
C ASN A 59 -6.83 -7.70 12.53
N VAL A 60 -5.67 -7.05 12.70
CA VAL A 60 -5.60 -5.59 12.81
C VAL A 60 -6.05 -4.94 11.51
N ILE A 61 -5.52 -5.38 10.37
CA ILE A 61 -5.87 -4.81 9.06
C ILE A 61 -7.38 -4.97 8.80
N THR A 62 -7.93 -6.17 9.04
CA THR A 62 -9.35 -6.47 8.80
C THR A 62 -10.25 -5.66 9.75
N SER A 63 -9.94 -5.62 11.04
CA SER A 63 -10.76 -4.92 12.03
C SER A 63 -10.73 -3.40 11.80
N VAL A 64 -9.55 -2.83 11.55
CA VAL A 64 -9.40 -1.39 11.31
C VAL A 64 -10.07 -0.97 10.01
N SER A 65 -9.87 -1.71 8.91
CA SER A 65 -10.50 -1.36 7.64
C SER A 65 -12.03 -1.45 7.71
N SER A 66 -12.57 -2.46 8.40
CA SER A 66 -14.02 -2.59 8.62
C SER A 66 -14.56 -1.45 9.48
N LEU A 67 -13.89 -1.14 10.60
CA LEU A 67 -14.27 -0.06 11.49
C LEU A 67 -14.28 1.29 10.78
N LEU A 68 -13.18 1.66 10.12
CA LEU A 68 -13.07 2.93 9.41
C LEU A 68 -14.08 3.03 8.26
N ASN A 69 -14.31 1.93 7.54
CA ASN A 69 -15.31 1.90 6.47
C ASN A 69 -16.73 2.15 7.01
N SER A 70 -17.06 1.67 8.21
CA SER A 70 -18.37 1.92 8.84
C SER A 70 -18.56 3.38 9.28
N GLN A 71 -17.48 4.12 9.46
CA GLN A 71 -17.47 5.53 9.91
C GLN A 71 -17.45 6.54 8.76
N ILE A 72 -17.38 6.09 7.50
CA ILE A 72 -17.49 6.96 6.32
C ILE A 72 -18.91 7.54 6.25
N SER A 73 -19.01 8.84 6.04
CA SER A 73 -20.28 9.54 5.80
C SER A 73 -20.12 10.64 4.75
N LYS A 74 -21.22 11.32 4.40
CA LYS A 74 -21.15 12.47 3.49
C LYS A 74 -20.31 13.64 4.03
N GLU A 75 -20.18 13.72 5.35
CA GLU A 75 -19.46 14.78 6.05
C GLU A 75 -18.09 14.32 6.54
N ARG A 76 -17.81 13.01 6.50
CA ARG A 76 -16.59 12.41 7.02
C ARG A 76 -15.89 11.59 5.94
N ASN A 77 -14.85 12.16 5.35
CA ASN A 77 -13.98 11.48 4.38
C ASN A 77 -12.78 10.89 5.11
N ILE A 78 -12.49 9.61 4.86
CA ILE A 78 -11.40 8.88 5.49
C ILE A 78 -10.52 8.28 4.39
N ASN A 79 -9.22 8.59 4.43
CA ASN A 79 -8.22 8.03 3.52
C ASN A 79 -7.27 7.16 4.33
N LEU A 80 -7.22 5.89 3.99
CA LEU A 80 -6.33 4.91 4.61
C LEU A 80 -5.00 4.87 3.87
N LEU A 81 -3.90 5.00 4.58
CA LEU A 81 -2.55 4.97 4.04
C LEU A 81 -1.71 3.91 4.74
N SER A 82 -0.74 3.36 4.04
CA SER A 82 0.32 2.56 4.66
C SER A 82 1.65 2.88 3.97
N THR A 83 2.75 2.87 4.71
CA THR A 83 4.09 3.04 4.13
C THR A 83 4.59 1.77 3.46
N TYR A 84 3.96 0.63 3.74
CA TYR A 84 4.31 -0.66 3.16
C TYR A 84 3.08 -1.57 3.02
N ARG A 85 2.81 -2.02 1.79
CA ARG A 85 1.79 -3.05 1.54
C ARG A 85 2.42 -4.44 1.60
N SER A 86 2.18 -5.16 2.70
CA SER A 86 2.59 -6.56 2.84
C SER A 86 1.70 -7.51 2.03
N GLU A 87 2.17 -8.75 1.85
CA GLU A 87 1.36 -9.82 1.23
C GLU A 87 0.10 -10.15 2.03
N THR A 88 0.03 -9.77 3.30
CA THR A 88 -1.16 -9.92 4.15
C THR A 88 -2.38 -9.22 3.52
N TYR A 89 -2.18 -8.11 2.79
CA TYR A 89 -3.27 -7.43 2.08
C TYR A 89 -3.83 -8.21 0.88
N GLU A 90 -3.21 -9.33 0.49
CA GLU A 90 -3.70 -10.24 -0.55
C GLU A 90 -4.53 -11.40 0.03
N ASN A 91 -4.73 -11.43 1.36
CA ASN A 91 -5.51 -12.46 2.02
C ASN A 91 -7.00 -12.32 1.66
N GLU A 92 -7.68 -13.45 1.44
CA GLU A 92 -9.10 -13.53 1.07
C GLU A 92 -10.06 -12.92 2.10
N ASN A 93 -9.64 -12.80 3.36
CA ASN A 93 -10.43 -12.20 4.43
C ASN A 93 -10.41 -10.65 4.40
N ILE A 94 -9.59 -10.04 3.55
CA ILE A 94 -9.55 -8.59 3.40
C ILE A 94 -10.52 -8.14 2.31
N SER A 95 -11.44 -7.27 2.68
CA SER A 95 -12.39 -6.70 1.73
C SER A 95 -11.75 -5.60 0.90
N TYR A 96 -11.44 -5.89 -0.37
CA TYR A 96 -10.99 -4.88 -1.32
C TYR A 96 -12.00 -3.75 -1.55
N GLN A 97 -13.31 -4.04 -1.39
CA GLN A 97 -14.33 -3.02 -1.47
C GLN A 97 -14.18 -2.00 -0.32
N GLN A 98 -13.93 -2.46 0.90
CA GLN A 98 -13.69 -1.56 2.05
C GLN A 98 -12.42 -0.75 1.85
N LEU A 99 -11.33 -1.37 1.38
CA LEU A 99 -10.09 -0.66 1.04
C LEU A 99 -10.32 0.38 -0.06
N GLY A 100 -11.12 0.06 -1.08
CA GLY A 100 -11.50 1.00 -2.14
C GLY A 100 -12.30 2.20 -1.61
N ASN A 101 -13.29 1.96 -0.75
CA ASN A 101 -14.08 3.02 -0.11
C ASN A 101 -13.21 3.95 0.75
N LEU A 102 -12.16 3.42 1.37
CA LEU A 102 -11.19 4.15 2.19
C LEU A 102 -10.06 4.80 1.36
N ASN A 103 -10.12 4.77 0.03
CA ASN A 103 -9.06 5.27 -0.86
C ASN A 103 -7.68 4.75 -0.45
N PHE A 104 -7.56 3.45 -0.16
CA PHE A 104 -6.32 2.86 0.35
C PHE A 104 -5.14 3.15 -0.55
N THR A 105 -4.15 3.85 -0.02
CA THR A 105 -2.97 4.32 -0.75
C THR A 105 -1.68 3.81 -0.10
N TYR A 106 -0.78 3.28 -0.92
CA TYR A 106 0.52 2.75 -0.48
C TYR A 106 1.57 2.95 -1.58
N PRO A 107 2.87 3.06 -1.24
CA PRO A 107 3.92 3.08 -2.23
C PRO A 107 4.09 1.71 -2.87
N SER A 108 4.23 1.67 -4.18
CA SER A 108 4.47 0.44 -4.93
C SER A 108 5.70 0.58 -5.81
N TYR A 109 6.54 -0.45 -5.81
CA TYR A 109 7.66 -0.59 -6.75
C TYR A 109 7.20 -1.16 -8.10
N PHE A 110 5.96 -1.60 -8.18
CA PHE A 110 5.40 -2.22 -9.38
C PHE A 110 4.29 -1.33 -9.91
N LEU A 111 4.31 -1.10 -11.21
CA LEU A 111 3.15 -0.50 -11.87
C LEU A 111 1.96 -1.46 -11.79
N PRO A 112 0.76 -0.94 -11.54
CA PRO A 112 -0.44 -1.76 -11.65
C PRO A 112 -0.53 -2.28 -13.08
N ASN A 113 -0.81 -3.58 -13.23
CA ASN A 113 -1.00 -4.18 -14.54
C ASN A 113 -2.43 -3.87 -15.01
N TYR A 114 -2.62 -2.75 -15.68
CA TYR A 114 -3.89 -2.36 -16.27
C TYR A 114 -3.96 -2.83 -17.72
N GLY A 115 -4.37 -4.08 -17.94
CA GLY A 115 -4.76 -4.56 -19.28
C GLY A 115 -3.65 -5.18 -20.12
N ASP A 116 -3.79 -5.14 -21.44
CA ASP A 116 -3.15 -6.00 -22.44
C ASP A 116 -1.66 -5.73 -22.71
N GLU A 117 -1.06 -4.73 -22.10
CA GLU A 117 0.32 -4.29 -22.40
C GLU A 117 1.43 -5.34 -22.09
N LEU A 118 1.11 -6.40 -21.37
CA LEU A 118 2.03 -7.50 -21.07
C LEU A 118 1.66 -8.82 -21.78
N ASN A 119 0.79 -8.78 -22.78
CA ASN A 119 0.34 -10.00 -23.44
C ASN A 119 1.49 -10.79 -24.03
N GLU A 120 2.42 -10.17 -24.74
CA GLU A 120 3.58 -10.85 -25.32
C GLU A 120 4.48 -11.50 -24.26
N LEU A 121 4.74 -10.81 -23.13
CA LEU A 121 5.51 -11.36 -22.04
C LEU A 121 4.76 -12.49 -21.34
N ASN A 122 3.46 -12.35 -21.15
CA ASN A 122 2.61 -13.37 -20.56
C ASN A 122 2.55 -14.62 -21.44
N GLU A 123 2.36 -14.47 -22.75
CA GLU A 123 2.36 -15.55 -23.73
C GLU A 123 3.70 -16.28 -23.72
N PHE A 124 4.81 -15.54 -23.80
CA PHE A 124 6.16 -16.11 -23.71
C PHE A 124 6.35 -16.93 -22.44
N PHE A 125 5.91 -16.41 -21.26
CA PHE A 125 6.03 -17.14 -20.01
C PHE A 125 5.18 -18.39 -19.94
N ILE A 126 3.95 -18.34 -20.46
CA ILE A 126 3.05 -19.50 -20.52
C ILE A 126 3.63 -20.58 -21.43
N GLU A 127 4.13 -20.19 -22.61
CA GLU A 127 4.71 -21.13 -23.58
C GLU A 127 5.99 -21.82 -23.06
N ASN A 128 6.87 -21.06 -22.38
CA ASN A 128 8.17 -21.59 -21.96
C ASN A 128 8.18 -22.17 -20.54
N PHE A 129 7.31 -21.71 -19.64
CA PHE A 129 7.32 -22.08 -18.22
C PHE A 129 5.97 -22.64 -17.72
N GLY A 130 4.94 -22.67 -18.54
CA GLY A 130 3.61 -23.17 -18.20
C GLY A 130 2.84 -22.35 -17.14
N LYS A 131 3.27 -21.10 -16.87
CA LYS A 131 2.68 -20.23 -15.86
C LYS A 131 2.89 -18.76 -16.20
N LEU A 132 2.05 -17.89 -15.63
CA LEU A 132 2.23 -16.45 -15.73
C LEU A 132 3.49 -15.95 -15.00
N PRO A 133 4.14 -14.88 -15.48
CA PRO A 133 5.26 -14.26 -14.80
C PRO A 133 4.82 -13.70 -13.43
N ASN A 134 5.64 -13.90 -12.42
CA ASN A 134 5.43 -13.25 -11.13
C ASN A 134 5.94 -11.79 -11.16
N LYS A 135 5.60 -11.01 -10.14
CA LYS A 135 5.98 -9.59 -10.03
C LYS A 135 7.49 -9.35 -10.18
N ILE A 136 8.32 -10.27 -9.69
CA ILE A 136 9.80 -10.17 -9.78
C ILE A 136 10.25 -10.36 -11.22
N ALA A 137 9.68 -11.34 -11.93
CA ALA A 137 9.99 -11.59 -13.34
C ALA A 137 9.59 -10.39 -14.22
N ILE A 138 8.40 -9.82 -13.99
CA ILE A 138 7.94 -8.60 -14.68
C ILE A 138 8.92 -7.46 -14.43
N ARG A 139 9.29 -7.22 -13.18
CA ARG A 139 10.23 -6.15 -12.82
C ARG A 139 11.62 -6.35 -13.43
N GLY A 140 12.12 -7.59 -13.45
CA GLY A 140 13.37 -7.94 -14.12
C GLY A 140 13.33 -7.64 -15.61
N TYR A 141 12.23 -7.97 -16.27
CA TYR A 141 11.99 -7.67 -17.68
C TYR A 141 11.99 -6.16 -17.94
N GLU A 142 11.20 -5.39 -17.17
CA GLU A 142 11.09 -3.92 -17.32
C GLU A 142 12.46 -3.22 -17.17
N ILE A 143 13.22 -3.57 -16.11
CA ILE A 143 14.55 -2.99 -15.88
C ILE A 143 15.50 -3.34 -17.02
N THR A 144 15.50 -4.60 -17.46
CA THR A 144 16.37 -5.05 -18.54
C THR A 144 16.03 -4.35 -19.85
N LEU A 145 14.74 -4.23 -20.16
CA LEU A 145 14.27 -3.54 -21.37
C LEU A 145 14.66 -2.05 -21.34
N ASP A 146 14.42 -1.35 -20.21
CA ASP A 146 14.81 0.06 -20.05
C ASP A 146 16.33 0.24 -20.25
N LEU A 147 17.14 -0.61 -19.61
CA LEU A 147 18.59 -0.59 -19.79
C LEU A 147 19.03 -0.80 -21.23
N MET A 148 18.44 -1.79 -21.90
CA MET A 148 18.74 -2.07 -23.32
C MET A 148 18.36 -0.89 -24.22
N LEU A 149 17.19 -0.30 -24.02
CA LEU A 149 16.74 0.86 -24.79
C LEU A 149 17.64 2.07 -24.55
N ARG A 150 18.07 2.32 -23.33
CA ARG A 150 19.02 3.42 -23.01
C ARG A 150 20.39 3.22 -23.66
N ILE A 151 20.92 2.00 -23.63
CA ILE A 151 22.19 1.66 -24.29
C ILE A 151 22.06 1.80 -25.81
N ALA A 152 20.99 1.31 -26.40
CA ALA A 152 20.73 1.41 -27.83
C ALA A 152 20.62 2.88 -28.29
N HIS A 153 19.95 3.71 -27.50
CA HIS A 153 19.74 5.12 -27.84
C HIS A 153 21.03 5.98 -27.70
N ARG A 154 21.77 5.77 -26.61
CA ARG A 154 22.94 6.65 -26.31
C ARG A 154 24.32 5.97 -26.29
N ARG A 155 24.39 4.69 -26.57
CA ARG A 155 25.62 3.87 -26.60
C ARG A 155 26.44 3.88 -25.28
N LYS A 156 26.05 4.63 -24.24
CA LYS A 156 26.69 4.65 -22.92
C LYS A 156 25.64 4.88 -21.84
N LEU A 157 25.53 3.95 -20.90
CA LEU A 157 24.56 3.97 -19.81
C LEU A 157 24.65 5.25 -18.97
N VAL A 158 25.88 5.66 -18.60
CA VAL A 158 26.13 6.85 -17.76
C VAL A 158 25.59 8.14 -18.39
N LYS A 159 25.57 8.24 -19.71
CA LYS A 159 25.03 9.42 -20.41
C LYS A 159 23.52 9.44 -20.53
N SER A 160 22.82 8.38 -20.13
CA SER A 160 21.36 8.27 -20.19
C SER A 160 20.68 8.52 -18.84
N ILE A 161 21.47 8.72 -17.77
CA ILE A 161 20.97 8.98 -16.42
C ILE A 161 20.59 10.45 -16.21
N ASP A 162 21.11 11.35 -17.05
CA ASP A 162 20.89 12.82 -16.97
C ASP A 162 19.63 13.28 -17.77
N LEU A 163 18.64 12.44 -17.82
CA LEU A 163 17.29 12.73 -18.34
C LEU A 163 16.30 12.60 -17.17
#